data_a22202df53b14bd721c344ee36c2dd7a
#
_entry.id   a22202df53b14bd721c344ee36c2dd7a
#
_cell.length_a   1.000
_cell.length_b   1.000
_cell.length_c   1.000
_cell.angle_alpha   90.00
_cell.angle_beta   90.00
_cell.angle_gamma   90.00
#
_symmetry.space_group_name_H-M   'P 1'
#
loop_
_entity.id
_entity.type
_entity.pdbx_description
1 polymer ?
#
loop_
_entity_poly.entity_id
_entity_poly.type
_entity_poly.pdbx_seq_one_letter_code
_entity_poly.pdbx_strand_id
1 'polypeptide(L)'
;KPMVSISIKHYLPSNTFSYHLNGKNTPVAFNDIEAMIQQELMDREDPTISLHVDKSVPMEQVVNVMNIAKRNQYKIILATAAE
;
A
#
# COMPACT_ATOMS: atom_id res chain seq x y z
N LYS A 1 5.57 -14.84 5.44
CA LYS A 1 5.19 -14.69 4.04
C LYS A 1 5.97 -13.59 3.38
N PRO A 2 6.27 -13.76 2.10
CA PRO A 2 7.01 -12.73 1.36
C PRO A 2 6.13 -11.60 0.87
N MET A 3 5.03 -11.30 1.59
CA MET A 3 4.05 -10.33 1.12
C MET A 3 3.68 -9.39 2.24
N VAL A 4 3.62 -8.10 1.93
CA VAL A 4 3.11 -7.09 2.83
C VAL A 4 1.85 -6.51 2.20
N SER A 5 0.86 -6.23 3.02
CA SER A 5 -0.41 -5.68 2.57
C SER A 5 -0.45 -4.18 2.86
N ILE A 6 -0.85 -3.40 1.84
CA ILE A 6 -1.06 -1.96 1.98
C ILE A 6 -2.52 -1.68 1.66
N SER A 7 -3.20 -0.98 2.53
CA SER A 7 -4.57 -0.55 2.27
C SER A 7 -4.62 0.96 2.18
N ILE A 8 -5.33 1.47 1.19
CA ILE A 8 -5.58 2.91 1.05
C ILE A 8 -7.06 3.14 1.25
N LYS A 9 -7.39 3.92 2.27
CA LYS A 9 -8.78 4.28 2.57
C LYS A 9 -9.05 5.71 2.20
N HIS A 10 -10.26 5.96 1.75
CA HIS A 10 -10.68 7.29 1.31
C HIS A 10 -11.84 7.76 2.17
N TYR A 11 -11.72 8.94 2.72
CA TYR A 11 -12.73 9.51 3.61
C TYR A 11 -13.40 10.71 2.95
N LEU A 12 -14.72 10.69 2.94
CA LEU A 12 -15.54 11.76 2.39
C LEU A 12 -16.44 12.29 3.51
N PRO A 13 -16.79 13.55 3.50
CA PRO A 13 -16.55 14.56 2.45
C PRO A 13 -15.20 15.26 2.54
N SER A 14 -14.37 14.91 3.51
CA SER A 14 -13.08 15.60 3.68
C SER A 14 -12.13 15.38 2.52
N ASN A 15 -12.32 14.29 1.76
CA ASN A 15 -11.45 13.92 0.65
C ASN A 15 -10.01 13.69 1.12
N THR A 16 -9.87 12.94 2.20
CA THR A 16 -8.57 12.60 2.76
C THR A 16 -8.32 11.10 2.62
N PHE A 17 -7.06 10.72 2.75
CA PHE A 17 -6.66 9.32 2.59
C PHE A 17 -5.87 8.86 3.78
N SER A 18 -5.97 7.58 4.09
CA SER A 18 -5.08 6.97 5.08
C SER A 18 -4.50 5.69 4.51
N TYR A 19 -3.29 5.39 4.93
CA TYR A 19 -2.55 4.22 4.49
C TYR A 19 -2.36 3.30 5.68
N HIS A 20 -2.59 2.00 5.46
CA HIS A 20 -2.50 1.04 6.55
C HIS A 20 -1.67 -0.16 6.11
N LEU A 21 -0.78 -0.63 6.97
CA LEU A 21 0.02 -1.80 6.68
C LEU A 21 -0.59 -3.02 7.37
N ASN A 22 -0.65 -4.11 6.63
CA ASN A 22 -1.02 -5.43 7.15
C ASN A 22 -2.35 -5.42 7.91
N GLY A 23 -3.28 -4.59 7.44
CA GLY A 23 -4.63 -4.56 8.01
C GLY A 23 -4.74 -3.89 9.36
N LYS A 24 -3.70 -3.22 9.83
CA LYS A 24 -3.76 -2.55 11.12
C LYS A 24 -4.64 -1.32 11.05
N ASN A 25 -5.30 -1.02 12.15
CA ASN A 25 -6.19 0.14 12.20
C ASN A 25 -5.44 1.45 12.28
N THR A 26 -4.22 1.45 12.79
CA THR A 26 -3.44 2.67 12.93
C THR A 26 -2.90 3.07 11.57
N PRO A 27 -3.19 4.30 11.12
CA PRO A 27 -2.67 4.74 9.84
C PRO A 27 -1.18 5.05 9.91
N VAL A 28 -0.53 4.98 8.75
CA VAL A 28 0.89 5.27 8.59
C VAL A 28 1.03 6.46 7.67
N ALA A 29 1.89 7.41 8.01
CA ALA A 29 2.15 8.53 7.13
C ALA A 29 2.78 8.03 5.83
N PHE A 30 2.37 8.61 4.70
CA PHE A 30 2.86 8.14 3.41
C PHE A 30 4.39 8.20 3.35
N ASN A 31 4.99 9.22 3.95
CA ASN A 31 6.44 9.36 3.90
C ASN A 31 7.18 8.25 4.64
N ASP A 32 6.48 7.52 5.50
CA ASP A 32 7.10 6.42 6.25
C ASP A 32 6.87 5.06 5.62
N ILE A 33 5.99 4.98 4.62
CA ILE A 33 5.56 3.69 4.08
C ILE A 33 6.72 2.92 3.48
N GLU A 34 7.53 3.60 2.67
CA GLU A 34 8.59 2.90 1.95
C GLU A 34 9.57 2.23 2.89
N ALA A 35 9.99 2.94 3.94
CA ALA A 35 10.92 2.37 4.91
C ALA A 35 10.31 1.17 5.62
N MET A 36 9.02 1.27 5.95
CA MET A 36 8.35 0.17 6.64
C MET A 36 8.20 -1.05 5.75
N ILE A 37 7.89 -0.83 4.47
CA ILE A 37 7.81 -1.94 3.51
C ILE A 37 9.17 -2.58 3.34
N GLN A 38 10.22 -1.77 3.20
CA GLN A 38 11.57 -2.29 3.05
C GLN A 38 11.95 -3.18 4.23
N GLN A 39 11.59 -2.76 5.42
CA GLN A 39 11.90 -3.55 6.61
C GLN A 39 11.16 -4.88 6.62
N GLU A 40 9.88 -4.86 6.23
CA GLU A 40 9.07 -6.07 6.18
C GLU A 40 9.55 -7.05 5.14
N LEU A 41 10.05 -6.56 4.02
CA LEU A 41 10.40 -7.40 2.88
C LEU A 41 11.90 -7.66 2.77
N MET A 42 12.68 -7.19 3.73
CA MET A 42 14.13 -7.41 3.71
C MET A 42 14.45 -8.89 3.66
N ASP A 43 15.37 -9.24 2.77
CA ASP A 43 15.87 -10.62 2.63
C ASP A 43 14.80 -11.63 2.26
N ARG A 44 13.67 -11.17 1.72
CA ARG A 44 12.65 -12.08 1.22
C ARG A 44 12.94 -12.40 -0.23
N GLU A 45 12.77 -13.67 -0.59
CA GLU A 45 12.70 -14.04 -1.98
C GLU A 45 11.36 -13.58 -2.51
N ASP A 46 11.34 -13.03 -3.70
CA ASP A 46 10.09 -12.68 -4.35
C ASP A 46 9.24 -11.69 -3.53
N PRO A 47 9.83 -10.58 -3.10
CA PRO A 47 9.10 -9.63 -2.26
C PRO A 47 7.92 -9.03 -3.01
N THR A 48 6.75 -9.03 -2.37
CA THR A 48 5.50 -8.67 -3.02
C THR A 48 4.68 -7.75 -2.13
N ILE A 49 4.08 -6.73 -2.75
CA ILE A 49 3.10 -5.86 -2.09
C ILE A 49 1.72 -6.24 -2.59
N SER A 50 0.79 -6.48 -1.66
CA SER A 50 -0.61 -6.65 -1.98
C SER A 50 -1.32 -5.33 -1.67
N LEU A 51 -1.82 -4.66 -2.69
CA LEU A 51 -2.41 -3.32 -2.53
C LEU A 51 -3.91 -3.42 -2.56
N HIS A 52 -4.55 -2.96 -1.48
CA HIS A 52 -6.00 -2.95 -1.35
C HIS A 52 -6.49 -1.51 -1.34
N VAL A 53 -7.40 -1.19 -2.25
CA VAL A 53 -7.79 0.19 -2.49
C VAL A 53 -9.30 0.29 -2.53
N ASP A 54 -9.86 1.26 -1.79
CA ASP A 54 -11.29 1.59 -1.91
C ASP A 54 -11.57 2.08 -3.32
N LYS A 55 -12.77 1.81 -3.82
CA LYS A 55 -13.14 2.15 -5.20
C LYS A 55 -12.98 3.63 -5.52
N SER A 56 -13.21 4.47 -4.55
CA SER A 56 -13.18 5.92 -4.77
C SER A 56 -11.80 6.53 -4.73
N VAL A 57 -10.76 5.75 -4.42
CA VAL A 57 -9.40 6.28 -4.34
C VAL A 57 -8.90 6.64 -5.74
N PRO A 58 -8.44 7.87 -5.94
CA PRO A 58 -7.92 8.26 -7.25
C PRO A 58 -6.68 7.45 -7.63
N MET A 59 -6.51 7.24 -8.93
CA MET A 59 -5.38 6.49 -9.44
C MET A 59 -4.04 7.07 -9.00
N GLU A 60 -3.99 8.38 -8.78
CA GLU A 60 -2.76 9.03 -8.33
C GLU A 60 -2.21 8.41 -7.05
N GLN A 61 -3.10 8.07 -6.11
CA GLN A 61 -2.67 7.44 -4.86
C GLN A 61 -2.12 6.04 -5.13
N VAL A 62 -2.75 5.32 -6.03
CA VAL A 62 -2.31 3.98 -6.39
C VAL A 62 -0.93 4.04 -7.04
N VAL A 63 -0.74 4.99 -7.95
CA VAL A 63 0.54 5.14 -8.67
C VAL A 63 1.66 5.46 -7.69
N ASN A 64 1.38 6.24 -6.64
CA ASN A 64 2.40 6.54 -5.64
C ASN A 64 2.95 5.27 -5.00
N VAL A 65 2.08 4.32 -4.69
CA VAL A 65 2.53 3.05 -4.11
C VAL A 65 3.20 2.18 -5.16
N MET A 66 2.68 2.19 -6.38
CA MET A 66 3.30 1.43 -7.47
C MET A 66 4.72 1.89 -7.73
N ASN A 67 4.98 3.20 -7.59
CA ASN A 67 6.31 3.72 -7.77
C ASN A 67 7.26 3.22 -6.69
N ILE A 68 6.79 3.07 -5.47
CA ILE A 68 7.60 2.48 -4.41
C ILE A 68 8.00 1.05 -4.78
N ALA A 69 7.02 0.27 -5.26
CA ALA A 69 7.31 -1.10 -5.66
C ALA A 69 8.32 -1.14 -6.79
N LYS A 70 8.15 -0.26 -7.78
CA LYS A 70 9.01 -0.26 -8.95
C LYS A 70 10.46 0.06 -8.60
N ARG A 71 10.68 1.10 -7.80
CA ARG A 71 12.07 1.48 -7.52
C ARG A 71 12.77 0.52 -6.54
N ASN A 72 12.00 -0.31 -5.84
CA ASN A 72 12.57 -1.33 -4.95
C ASN A 72 12.55 -2.72 -5.57
N GLN A 73 12.05 -2.84 -6.80
CA GLN A 73 11.96 -4.11 -7.53
C GLN A 73 11.08 -5.13 -6.81
N TYR A 74 10.01 -4.64 -6.21
CA TYR A 74 8.99 -5.50 -5.60
C TYR A 74 7.92 -5.81 -6.62
N LYS A 75 7.34 -7.00 -6.53
CA LYS A 75 6.11 -7.30 -7.24
C LYS A 75 4.96 -6.59 -6.57
N ILE A 76 3.94 -6.25 -7.34
CA ILE A 76 2.74 -5.64 -6.79
C ILE A 76 1.52 -6.35 -7.35
N ILE A 77 0.61 -6.68 -6.46
CA ILE A 77 -0.69 -7.26 -6.80
C ILE A 77 -1.73 -6.25 -6.38
N LEU A 78 -2.59 -5.86 -7.31
CA LEU A 78 -3.66 -4.93 -7.01
C LEU A 78 -4.93 -5.70 -6.72
N ALA A 79 -5.47 -5.50 -5.54
CA ALA A 79 -6.76 -6.06 -5.15
C ALA A 79 -7.69 -4.89 -4.88
N THR A 80 -8.80 -4.82 -5.61
CA THR A 80 -9.79 -3.79 -5.34
C THR A 80 -10.76 -4.30 -4.30
N ALA A 81 -11.32 -3.38 -3.53
CA ALA A 81 -12.29 -3.75 -2.52
C ALA A 81 -13.54 -4.29 -3.20
N ALA A 82 -14.09 -5.37 -2.68
CA ALA A 82 -15.36 -5.89 -3.14
C ALA A 82 -16.47 -4.94 -2.70
N GLU A 83 -17.54 -4.93 -3.46
CA GLU A 83 -18.69 -4.09 -3.16
C GLU A 83 -19.35 -4.46 -1.88
#